data_38c73ce3f7fd66b6f9500429cc543102
#
_entry.id   38c73ce3f7fd66b6f9500429cc543102
#
_cell.length_a   1.000
_cell.length_b   1.000
_cell.length_c   1.000
_cell.angle_alpha   90.00
_cell.angle_beta   90.00
_cell.angle_gamma   90.00
#
_symmetry.space_group_name_H-M   'P 1'
#
loop_
_entity.id
_entity.type
_entity.pdbx_description
1 polymer ?
#
loop_
_entity_poly.entity_id
_entity_poly.type
_entity_poly.pdbx_seq_one_letter_code
_entity_poly.pdbx_strand_id
1 'polypeptide(L)'
;MSARHGGGRWLLRIDDLDRDRCLPGLADEFQATLRRFGFEWDGNVCFQSHRKELYRSALAAIVSSGQSYACRCSRSKLSITQATEPGTEPIYPGTCRRDPSAAQGPHALRFAIAADQPFVEFDDAFQGRYRQDCRREAGDFVVRRRDGQIAYHLATVVDDAAQGVNEVIRGADLLSSTPRQILLQRALGSPTPRYGHLMLLTEPDGRKLAKSRRAVPLDAAVASTQLWQVLAWLEQEPPRELAAAPVKSIWDWAIPNWRPERLEGRRERRLEAGPAPA
;
A
#
# COMPACT_ATOMS: atom_id res chain seq x y z
N MET A 1 7.46 -14.31 2.69
CA MET A 1 8.78 -14.71 3.25
C MET A 1 9.02 -14.10 4.63
N SER A 2 9.09 -12.77 4.80
CA SER A 2 9.44 -12.13 6.09
C SER A 2 8.66 -12.69 7.28
N ALA A 3 7.32 -12.69 7.22
CA ALA A 3 6.49 -13.23 8.31
C ALA A 3 6.82 -14.69 8.64
N ARG A 4 6.96 -15.55 7.63
CA ARG A 4 7.26 -16.99 7.86
C ARG A 4 8.67 -17.23 8.34
N HIS A 5 9.65 -16.50 7.82
CA HIS A 5 11.03 -16.55 8.29
C HIS A 5 11.15 -16.15 9.77
N GLY A 6 10.41 -15.12 10.18
CA GLY A 6 10.34 -14.69 11.57
C GLY A 6 9.41 -15.51 12.48
N GLY A 7 8.87 -16.64 12.02
CA GLY A 7 7.91 -17.45 12.78
C GLY A 7 6.55 -16.79 13.02
N GLY A 8 6.25 -15.74 12.27
CA GLY A 8 5.05 -14.93 12.37
C GLY A 8 3.90 -15.44 11.49
N ARG A 9 2.78 -14.70 11.57
CA ARG A 9 1.56 -14.95 10.81
C ARG A 9 1.49 -14.03 9.59
N TRP A 10 0.97 -14.55 8.48
CA TRP A 10 0.66 -13.77 7.30
C TRP A 10 -0.84 -13.77 7.03
N LEU A 11 -1.45 -12.60 7.07
CA LEU A 11 -2.89 -12.43 6.93
C LEU A 11 -3.23 -11.96 5.52
N LEU A 12 -4.39 -12.38 5.00
CA LEU A 12 -4.90 -11.91 3.71
C LEU A 12 -6.09 -10.97 3.92
N ARG A 13 -6.00 -9.78 3.32
CA ARG A 13 -7.07 -8.80 3.26
C ARG A 13 -7.41 -8.46 1.82
N ILE A 14 -8.69 -8.38 1.52
CA ILE A 14 -9.23 -7.92 0.25
C ILE A 14 -9.76 -6.50 0.45
N ASP A 15 -9.12 -5.56 -0.23
CA ASP A 15 -9.44 -4.13 -0.14
C ASP A 15 -10.53 -3.77 -1.15
N ASP A 16 -11.77 -4.20 -0.88
CA ASP A 16 -12.95 -4.16 -1.75
C ASP A 16 -13.93 -3.01 -1.46
N LEU A 17 -13.44 -1.88 -0.94
CA LEU A 17 -14.28 -0.71 -0.67
C LEU A 17 -14.72 0.02 -1.94
N ASP A 18 -13.90 0.06 -2.97
CA ASP A 18 -14.21 0.71 -4.25
C ASP A 18 -14.99 -0.25 -5.15
N ARG A 19 -16.31 -0.18 -5.06
CA ARG A 19 -17.22 -1.08 -5.78
C ARG A 19 -17.09 -1.00 -7.30
N ASP A 20 -16.73 0.15 -7.84
CA ASP A 20 -16.60 0.35 -9.29
C ASP A 20 -15.37 -0.39 -9.86
N ARG A 21 -14.39 -0.67 -9.02
CA ARG A 21 -13.17 -1.40 -9.37
C ARG A 21 -13.17 -2.87 -8.96
N CYS A 22 -14.03 -3.25 -8.02
CA CYS A 22 -14.11 -4.60 -7.47
C CYS A 22 -15.20 -5.38 -8.18
N LEU A 23 -14.88 -5.98 -9.33
CA LEU A 23 -15.81 -6.81 -10.09
C LEU A 23 -16.15 -8.09 -9.32
N PRO A 24 -17.40 -8.60 -9.45
CA PRO A 24 -17.78 -9.89 -8.88
C PRO A 24 -16.84 -11.02 -9.31
N GLY A 25 -16.49 -11.91 -8.38
CA GLY A 25 -15.59 -13.04 -8.64
C GLY A 25 -14.10 -12.73 -8.63
N LEU A 26 -13.69 -11.45 -8.74
CA LEU A 26 -12.27 -11.08 -8.79
C LEU A 26 -11.51 -11.44 -7.49
N ALA A 27 -12.18 -11.34 -6.34
CA ALA A 27 -11.58 -11.70 -5.05
C ALA A 27 -11.29 -13.22 -4.97
N ASP A 28 -12.18 -14.06 -5.52
CA ASP A 28 -12.00 -15.51 -5.55
C ASP A 28 -10.89 -15.90 -6.52
N GLU A 29 -10.83 -15.27 -7.69
CA GLU A 29 -9.77 -15.46 -8.68
C GLU A 29 -8.40 -15.07 -8.09
N PHE A 30 -8.34 -13.96 -7.38
CA PHE A 30 -7.12 -13.51 -6.71
C PHE A 30 -6.65 -14.52 -5.66
N GLN A 31 -7.56 -15.01 -4.81
CA GLN A 31 -7.25 -16.06 -3.83
C GLN A 31 -6.81 -17.37 -4.50
N ALA A 32 -7.49 -17.79 -5.58
CA ALA A 32 -7.11 -18.98 -6.33
C ALA A 32 -5.72 -18.84 -6.94
N THR A 33 -5.38 -17.66 -7.48
CA THR A 33 -4.04 -17.37 -7.99
C THR A 33 -2.98 -17.47 -6.89
N LEU A 34 -3.22 -16.84 -5.74
CA LEU A 34 -2.30 -16.94 -4.61
C LEU A 34 -2.04 -18.39 -4.19
N ARG A 35 -3.10 -19.23 -4.10
CA ARG A 35 -2.95 -20.66 -3.76
C ARG A 35 -2.13 -21.42 -4.80
N ARG A 36 -2.31 -21.15 -6.10
CA ARG A 36 -1.53 -21.78 -7.17
C ARG A 36 -0.05 -21.42 -7.09
N PHE A 37 0.26 -20.23 -6.58
CA PHE A 37 1.63 -19.80 -6.29
C PHE A 37 2.13 -20.25 -4.91
N GLY A 38 1.40 -21.12 -4.21
CA GLY A 38 1.81 -21.68 -2.92
C GLY A 38 1.72 -20.71 -1.75
N PHE A 39 0.98 -19.62 -1.86
CA PHE A 39 0.74 -18.73 -0.74
C PHE A 39 -0.29 -19.34 0.22
N GLU A 40 0.09 -19.41 1.49
CA GLU A 40 -0.75 -19.87 2.59
C GLU A 40 -0.88 -18.75 3.62
N TRP A 41 -2.10 -18.31 3.88
CA TRP A 41 -2.40 -17.28 4.88
C TRP A 41 -3.03 -17.87 6.14
N ASP A 42 -2.88 -17.19 7.24
CA ASP A 42 -3.41 -17.60 8.54
C ASP A 42 -4.80 -17.00 8.76
N GLY A 43 -5.69 -17.82 9.27
CA GLY A 43 -7.06 -17.41 9.62
C GLY A 43 -7.95 -17.12 8.42
N ASN A 44 -9.00 -16.36 8.65
CA ASN A 44 -9.98 -16.02 7.64
C ASN A 44 -9.53 -14.82 6.79
N VAL A 45 -9.91 -14.83 5.51
CA VAL A 45 -9.72 -13.67 4.63
C VAL A 45 -10.57 -12.52 5.13
N CYS A 46 -9.95 -11.36 5.31
CA CYS A 46 -10.62 -10.15 5.73
C CYS A 46 -11.10 -9.36 4.50
N PHE A 47 -12.38 -9.03 4.44
CA PHE A 47 -12.96 -8.15 3.41
C PHE A 47 -13.26 -6.79 3.99
N GLN A 48 -12.75 -5.72 3.42
CA GLN A 48 -12.99 -4.36 3.91
C GLN A 48 -14.46 -3.96 3.83
N SER A 49 -15.18 -4.42 2.81
CA SER A 49 -16.61 -4.17 2.65
C SER A 49 -17.46 -4.64 3.83
N HIS A 50 -16.99 -5.62 4.61
CA HIS A 50 -17.68 -6.15 5.80
C HIS A 50 -17.35 -5.37 7.09
N ARG A 51 -16.44 -4.39 7.05
CA ARG A 51 -15.88 -3.72 8.23
C ARG A 51 -16.29 -2.25 8.37
N LYS A 52 -17.33 -1.83 7.67
CA LYS A 52 -17.76 -0.42 7.58
C LYS A 52 -18.00 0.26 8.93
N GLU A 53 -18.50 -0.49 9.93
CA GLU A 53 -18.75 0.07 11.27
C GLU A 53 -17.45 0.45 11.99
N LEU A 54 -16.39 -0.34 11.84
CA LEU A 54 -15.07 0.00 12.40
C LEU A 54 -14.54 1.32 11.81
N TYR A 55 -14.69 1.48 10.49
CA TYR A 55 -14.25 2.70 9.82
C TYR A 55 -15.08 3.91 10.21
N ARG A 56 -16.42 3.74 10.39
CA ARG A 56 -17.30 4.81 10.87
C ARG A 56 -16.92 5.25 12.27
N SER A 57 -16.64 4.30 13.16
CA SER A 57 -16.22 4.59 14.54
C SER A 57 -14.88 5.34 14.57
N ALA A 58 -13.90 4.89 13.79
CA ALA A 58 -12.61 5.58 13.68
C ALA A 58 -12.75 6.99 13.07
N LEU A 59 -13.58 7.15 12.04
CA LEU A 59 -13.87 8.46 11.46
C LEU A 59 -14.56 9.39 12.47
N ALA A 60 -15.52 8.87 13.24
CA ALA A 60 -16.18 9.63 14.30
C ALA A 60 -15.20 10.11 15.36
N ALA A 61 -14.23 9.29 15.76
CA ALA A 61 -13.17 9.68 16.68
C ALA A 61 -12.31 10.82 16.13
N ILE A 62 -11.92 10.77 14.85
CA ILE A 62 -11.15 11.83 14.18
C ILE A 62 -11.99 13.13 14.11
N VAL A 63 -13.28 13.03 13.81
CA VAL A 63 -14.19 14.20 13.78
C VAL A 63 -14.34 14.81 15.18
N SER A 64 -14.59 14.00 16.20
CA SER A 64 -14.79 14.44 17.58
C SER A 64 -13.55 15.10 18.18
N SER A 65 -12.35 14.67 17.76
CA SER A 65 -11.08 15.30 18.20
C SER A 65 -10.77 16.62 17.48
N GLY A 66 -11.64 17.08 16.55
CA GLY A 66 -11.41 18.29 15.77
C GLY A 66 -10.30 18.16 14.71
N GLN A 67 -9.81 16.96 14.46
CA GLN A 67 -8.73 16.71 13.50
C GLN A 67 -9.23 16.49 12.06
N SER A 68 -10.42 16.94 11.75
CA SER A 68 -10.96 16.89 10.39
C SER A 68 -11.83 18.08 10.05
N TYR A 69 -12.01 18.32 8.76
CA TYR A 69 -12.90 19.37 8.24
C TYR A 69 -13.48 18.98 6.89
N ALA A 70 -14.59 19.64 6.53
CA ALA A 70 -15.27 19.44 5.25
C ALA A 70 -14.49 20.08 4.09
N CYS A 71 -14.47 19.41 2.93
CA CYS A 71 -13.82 19.90 1.73
C CYS A 71 -14.65 19.62 0.47
N ARG A 72 -14.92 20.68 -0.31
CA ARG A 72 -15.66 20.60 -1.58
C ARG A 72 -14.75 20.62 -2.83
N CYS A 73 -13.45 20.77 -2.67
CA CYS A 73 -12.52 20.80 -3.78
C CYS A 73 -12.54 19.49 -4.58
N SER A 74 -12.68 19.61 -5.90
CA SER A 74 -12.54 18.46 -6.81
C SER A 74 -11.06 18.19 -7.13
N ARG A 75 -10.76 16.95 -7.53
CA ARG A 75 -9.40 16.60 -7.99
C ARG A 75 -8.96 17.47 -9.17
N SER A 76 -9.86 17.75 -10.10
CA SER A 76 -9.58 18.60 -11.25
C SER A 76 -9.19 20.04 -10.86
N LYS A 77 -9.82 20.62 -9.85
CA LYS A 77 -9.42 21.95 -9.34
C LYS A 77 -8.03 21.93 -8.71
N LEU A 78 -7.65 20.85 -8.04
CA LEU A 78 -6.34 20.74 -7.40
C LEU A 78 -5.21 20.51 -8.43
N SER A 79 -5.44 19.70 -9.45
CA SER A 79 -4.45 19.44 -10.50
C SER A 79 -4.19 20.64 -11.40
N ILE A 80 -5.16 21.55 -11.58
CA ILE A 80 -4.97 22.78 -12.35
C ILE A 80 -4.05 23.78 -11.63
N THR A 81 -4.05 23.76 -10.30
CA THR A 81 -3.26 24.73 -9.49
C THR A 81 -1.83 24.28 -9.22
N GLN A 82 -1.50 23.03 -9.52
CA GLN A 82 -0.18 22.45 -9.29
C GLN A 82 0.24 21.58 -10.47
N ALA A 83 1.33 21.94 -11.11
CA ALA A 83 2.02 21.06 -12.06
C ALA A 83 2.63 19.91 -11.26
N THR A 84 1.95 18.76 -11.20
CA THR A 84 2.44 17.55 -10.56
C THR A 84 2.94 16.59 -11.63
N GLU A 85 4.03 15.88 -11.34
CA GLU A 85 4.46 14.78 -12.19
C GLU A 85 3.37 13.72 -12.31
N PRO A 86 3.25 13.03 -13.46
CA PRO A 86 2.27 11.98 -13.64
C PRO A 86 2.39 10.91 -12.54
N GLY A 87 1.31 10.68 -11.80
CA GLY A 87 1.27 9.67 -10.71
C GLY A 87 1.47 10.23 -9.31
N THR A 88 1.80 11.52 -9.16
CA THR A 88 1.86 12.15 -7.82
C THR A 88 0.50 12.77 -7.46
N GLU A 89 0.12 12.64 -6.17
CA GLU A 89 -1.08 13.33 -5.67
C GLU A 89 -0.76 14.82 -5.46
N PRO A 90 -1.63 15.74 -5.94
CA PRO A 90 -1.43 17.16 -5.72
C PRO A 90 -1.50 17.49 -4.23
N ILE A 91 -0.57 18.33 -3.74
CA ILE A 91 -0.54 18.80 -2.37
C ILE A 91 -1.75 19.69 -2.13
N TYR A 92 -2.55 19.39 -1.12
CA TYR A 92 -3.74 20.19 -0.85
C TYR A 92 -3.37 21.53 -0.19
N PRO A 93 -3.78 22.69 -0.76
CA PRO A 93 -3.38 24.01 -0.27
C PRO A 93 -4.14 24.47 0.98
N GLY A 94 -5.04 23.67 1.54
CA GLY A 94 -5.80 24.02 2.75
C GLY A 94 -6.99 24.95 2.52
N THR A 95 -7.45 25.17 1.30
CA THR A 95 -8.49 26.14 0.92
C THR A 95 -9.74 26.03 1.79
N CYS A 96 -10.28 24.82 1.99
CA CYS A 96 -11.50 24.62 2.77
C CYS A 96 -11.26 24.53 4.29
N ARG A 97 -10.02 24.51 4.74
CA ARG A 97 -9.71 24.38 6.18
C ARG A 97 -10.23 25.56 7.00
N ARG A 98 -10.34 26.73 6.38
CA ARG A 98 -10.81 27.98 6.98
C ARG A 98 -12.19 28.43 6.48
N ASP A 99 -12.85 27.59 5.67
CA ASP A 99 -14.15 27.89 5.07
C ASP A 99 -15.24 27.01 5.68
N PRO A 100 -16.00 27.53 6.66
CA PRO A 100 -17.09 26.78 7.28
C PRO A 100 -18.22 26.45 6.28
N SER A 101 -18.35 27.18 5.19
CA SER A 101 -19.35 26.90 4.14
C SER A 101 -19.03 25.59 3.38
N ALA A 102 -17.82 25.09 3.50
CA ALA A 102 -17.44 23.81 2.88
C ALA A 102 -18.22 22.60 3.41
N ALA A 103 -18.86 22.72 4.59
CA ALA A 103 -19.74 21.69 5.14
C ALA A 103 -21.14 21.67 4.51
N GLN A 104 -21.54 22.71 3.77
CA GLN A 104 -22.85 22.78 3.11
C GLN A 104 -22.88 21.88 1.86
N GLY A 105 -23.81 20.93 1.83
CA GLY A 105 -23.98 19.98 0.73
C GLY A 105 -22.94 18.84 0.73
N PRO A 106 -22.85 18.07 -0.38
CA PRO A 106 -21.95 16.92 -0.48
C PRO A 106 -20.48 17.34 -0.40
N HIS A 107 -19.73 16.81 0.57
CA HIS A 107 -18.34 17.12 0.83
C HIS A 107 -17.52 15.88 1.21
N ALA A 108 -16.23 15.94 0.97
CA ALA A 108 -15.25 15.02 1.52
C ALA A 108 -14.85 15.46 2.94
N LEU A 109 -14.35 14.56 3.77
CA LEU A 109 -13.66 14.91 5.02
C LEU A 109 -12.16 14.76 4.80
N ARG A 110 -11.41 15.79 5.19
CA ARG A 110 -9.94 15.76 5.19
C ARG A 110 -9.43 15.71 6.62
N PHE A 111 -8.37 14.93 6.82
CA PHE A 111 -7.56 14.97 8.03
C PHE A 111 -6.75 16.27 8.05
N ALA A 112 -6.79 16.98 9.15
CA ALA A 112 -6.10 18.25 9.37
C ALA A 112 -4.74 17.99 10.03
N ILE A 113 -3.65 18.12 9.28
CA ILE A 113 -2.32 17.95 9.84
C ILE A 113 -2.02 19.09 10.81
N ALA A 114 -1.64 18.75 12.05
CA ALA A 114 -1.33 19.70 13.09
C ALA A 114 -0.10 20.57 12.72
N ALA A 115 -0.15 21.86 13.08
CA ALA A 115 0.89 22.81 12.69
C ALA A 115 2.17 22.64 13.50
N ASP A 116 2.05 22.20 14.73
CA ASP A 116 3.12 21.98 15.70
C ASP A 116 3.82 20.61 15.52
N GLN A 117 3.20 19.68 14.80
CA GLN A 117 3.75 18.33 14.54
C GLN A 117 3.68 17.96 13.06
N PRO A 118 4.27 18.73 12.16
CA PRO A 118 4.14 18.48 10.72
C PRO A 118 5.04 17.32 10.25
N PHE A 119 6.07 16.98 11.03
CA PHE A 119 7.05 15.97 10.65
C PHE A 119 6.64 14.56 11.09
N VAL A 120 6.78 13.64 10.17
CA VAL A 120 6.80 12.21 10.45
C VAL A 120 8.16 11.65 10.06
N GLU A 121 8.72 10.89 10.97
CA GLU A 121 9.97 10.19 10.78
C GLU A 121 9.83 8.76 11.27
N PHE A 122 10.38 7.81 10.52
CA PHE A 122 10.41 6.39 10.83
C PHE A 122 11.59 5.71 10.14
N ASP A 123 12.02 4.57 10.69
CA ASP A 123 13.04 3.73 10.07
C ASP A 123 12.35 2.66 9.24
N ASP A 124 12.62 2.65 7.92
CA ASP A 124 12.12 1.64 7.00
C ASP A 124 13.16 0.54 6.84
N ALA A 125 12.70 -0.72 6.91
CA ALA A 125 13.59 -1.87 6.90
C ALA A 125 14.45 -1.98 5.63
N PHE A 126 14.00 -1.40 4.50
CA PHE A 126 14.71 -1.49 3.22
C PHE A 126 15.16 -0.14 2.69
N GLN A 127 14.43 0.94 3.01
CA GLN A 127 14.73 2.28 2.51
C GLN A 127 15.52 3.15 3.51
N GLY A 128 15.75 2.61 4.73
CA GLY A 128 16.44 3.34 5.79
C GLY A 128 15.57 4.44 6.41
N ARG A 129 16.22 5.42 7.01
CA ARG A 129 15.52 6.50 7.70
C ARG A 129 14.77 7.39 6.72
N TYR A 130 13.46 7.51 6.91
CA TYR A 130 12.56 8.34 6.10
C TYR A 130 11.96 9.45 6.94
N ARG A 131 12.02 10.69 6.44
CA ARG A 131 11.44 11.86 7.08
C ARG A 131 10.67 12.69 6.06
N GLN A 132 9.48 13.15 6.44
CA GLN A 132 8.64 13.99 5.60
C GLN A 132 8.01 15.14 6.40
N ASP A 133 8.03 16.35 5.83
CA ASP A 133 7.14 17.44 6.25
C ASP A 133 5.77 17.20 5.62
N CYS A 134 4.89 16.55 6.37
CA CYS A 134 3.58 16.16 5.86
C CYS A 134 2.70 17.35 5.46
N ARG A 135 2.88 18.54 6.03
CA ARG A 135 2.11 19.73 5.64
C ARG A 135 2.54 20.27 4.30
N ARG A 136 3.86 20.30 4.04
CA ARG A 136 4.42 20.86 2.81
C ARG A 136 4.43 19.88 1.66
N GLU A 137 4.68 18.62 1.95
CA GLU A 137 4.92 17.60 0.93
C GLU A 137 3.71 16.69 0.65
N ALA A 138 2.74 16.62 1.58
CA ALA A 138 1.53 15.82 1.41
C ALA A 138 0.25 16.66 1.46
N GLY A 139 0.20 17.68 2.32
CA GLY A 139 -1.00 18.44 2.63
C GLY A 139 -2.07 17.64 3.37
N ASP A 140 -3.11 18.32 3.82
CA ASP A 140 -4.26 17.68 4.44
C ASP A 140 -4.93 16.70 3.46
N PHE A 141 -5.17 15.47 3.88
CA PHE A 141 -5.57 14.38 2.99
C PHE A 141 -6.98 13.84 3.30
N VAL A 142 -7.60 13.24 2.30
CA VAL A 142 -8.98 12.75 2.40
C VAL A 142 -9.03 11.48 3.26
N VAL A 143 -9.94 11.47 4.25
CA VAL A 143 -10.27 10.30 5.09
C VAL A 143 -11.66 9.73 4.78
N ARG A 144 -12.57 10.56 4.23
CA ARG A 144 -13.86 10.13 3.65
C ARG A 144 -14.09 10.89 2.35
N ARG A 145 -14.38 10.17 1.31
CA ARG A 145 -14.69 10.72 -0.02
C ARG A 145 -16.05 11.44 0.00
N ARG A 146 -16.31 12.26 -1.04
CA ARG A 146 -17.58 12.97 -1.21
C ARG A 146 -18.78 12.02 -1.38
N ASP A 147 -18.58 10.86 -1.97
CA ASP A 147 -19.58 9.80 -2.14
C ASP A 147 -19.85 9.00 -0.86
N GLY A 148 -19.21 9.37 0.25
CA GLY A 148 -19.34 8.73 1.55
C GLY A 148 -18.39 7.55 1.77
N GLN A 149 -17.63 7.11 0.76
CA GLN A 149 -16.68 6.02 0.91
C GLN A 149 -15.50 6.42 1.80
N ILE A 150 -15.07 5.48 2.63
CA ILE A 150 -13.86 5.65 3.45
C ILE A 150 -12.63 5.62 2.53
N ALA A 151 -11.68 6.52 2.80
CA ALA A 151 -10.46 6.59 2.02
C ALA A 151 -9.46 5.49 2.43
N TYR A 152 -8.64 5.07 1.48
CA TYR A 152 -7.64 4.01 1.62
C TYR A 152 -6.80 4.14 2.91
N HIS A 153 -6.24 5.32 3.18
CA HIS A 153 -5.35 5.50 4.34
C HIS A 153 -6.05 5.19 5.67
N LEU A 154 -7.30 5.65 5.85
CA LEU A 154 -8.05 5.38 7.07
C LEU A 154 -8.43 3.91 7.18
N ALA A 155 -8.95 3.30 6.12
CA ALA A 155 -9.34 1.90 6.12
C ALA A 155 -8.15 0.98 6.46
N THR A 156 -7.00 1.20 5.82
CA THR A 156 -5.78 0.42 6.06
C THR A 156 -5.32 0.52 7.51
N VAL A 157 -5.24 1.72 8.08
CA VAL A 157 -4.83 1.93 9.48
C VAL A 157 -5.75 1.24 10.46
N VAL A 158 -7.06 1.35 10.25
CA VAL A 158 -8.06 0.72 11.13
C VAL A 158 -7.97 -0.81 11.05
N ASP A 159 -7.80 -1.36 9.86
CA ASP A 159 -7.70 -2.80 9.67
C ASP A 159 -6.41 -3.36 10.25
N ASP A 160 -5.28 -2.72 9.98
CA ASP A 160 -3.98 -3.15 10.49
C ASP A 160 -3.98 -3.17 12.03
N ALA A 161 -4.53 -2.13 12.67
CA ALA A 161 -4.67 -2.07 14.12
C ALA A 161 -5.61 -3.17 14.66
N ALA A 162 -6.78 -3.35 14.05
CA ALA A 162 -7.76 -4.34 14.48
C ALA A 162 -7.32 -5.79 14.28
N GLN A 163 -6.46 -6.04 13.29
CA GLN A 163 -5.86 -7.36 13.03
C GLN A 163 -4.54 -7.59 13.79
N GLY A 164 -4.04 -6.61 14.54
CA GLY A 164 -2.78 -6.69 15.28
C GLY A 164 -1.56 -6.79 14.38
N VAL A 165 -1.61 -6.16 13.19
CA VAL A 165 -0.48 -6.12 12.27
C VAL A 165 0.65 -5.32 12.89
N ASN A 166 1.81 -5.93 13.06
CA ASN A 166 3.00 -5.33 13.64
C ASN A 166 4.15 -5.12 12.63
N GLU A 167 3.99 -5.64 11.40
CA GLU A 167 4.93 -5.46 10.30
C GLU A 167 4.18 -5.31 8.97
N VAL A 168 4.52 -4.28 8.19
CA VAL A 168 3.94 -4.00 6.87
C VAL A 168 5.06 -4.00 5.84
N ILE A 169 5.05 -4.98 4.94
CA ILE A 169 5.97 -5.05 3.80
C ILE A 169 5.19 -4.84 2.52
N ARG A 170 5.60 -3.84 1.71
CA ARG A 170 4.87 -3.46 0.50
C ARG A 170 5.80 -2.77 -0.51
N GLY A 171 5.30 -2.38 -1.67
CA GLY A 171 6.09 -1.68 -2.68
C GLY A 171 6.45 -0.24 -2.29
N ALA A 172 7.60 0.25 -2.73
CA ALA A 172 8.10 1.59 -2.45
C ALA A 172 7.25 2.72 -3.06
N ASP A 173 6.31 2.40 -3.96
CA ASP A 173 5.29 3.35 -4.42
C ASP A 173 4.34 3.81 -3.31
N LEU A 174 4.28 3.08 -2.20
CA LEU A 174 3.51 3.46 -1.02
C LEU A 174 4.36 4.09 0.10
N LEU A 175 5.64 4.30 -0.12
CA LEU A 175 6.54 4.91 0.88
C LEU A 175 6.02 6.30 1.31
N SER A 176 5.64 7.15 0.36
CA SER A 176 5.06 8.46 0.63
C SER A 176 3.65 8.43 1.28
N SER A 177 2.99 7.29 1.26
CA SER A 177 1.70 7.07 1.94
C SER A 177 1.86 6.79 3.44
N THR A 178 3.00 6.23 3.84
CA THR A 178 3.29 5.81 5.21
C THR A 178 3.18 6.95 6.22
N PRO A 179 3.72 8.16 5.98
CA PRO A 179 3.56 9.27 6.92
C PRO A 179 2.10 9.65 7.19
N ARG A 180 1.23 9.61 6.17
CA ARG A 180 -0.22 9.85 6.36
C ARG A 180 -0.87 8.79 7.25
N GLN A 181 -0.46 7.54 7.10
CA GLN A 181 -0.93 6.42 7.93
C GLN A 181 -0.42 6.55 9.37
N ILE A 182 0.83 6.92 9.59
CA ILE A 182 1.40 7.18 10.92
C ILE A 182 0.66 8.33 11.61
N LEU A 183 0.30 9.40 10.90
CA LEU A 183 -0.50 10.49 11.47
C LEU A 183 -1.89 9.99 11.92
N LEU A 184 -2.53 9.13 11.15
CA LEU A 184 -3.82 8.54 11.53
C LEU A 184 -3.67 7.57 12.70
N GLN A 185 -2.61 6.77 12.76
CA GLN A 185 -2.32 5.89 13.89
C GLN A 185 -2.17 6.70 15.18
N ARG A 186 -1.42 7.79 15.15
CA ARG A 186 -1.26 8.72 16.28
C ARG A 186 -2.60 9.31 16.71
N ALA A 187 -3.40 9.79 15.75
CA ALA A 187 -4.71 10.40 16.01
C ALA A 187 -5.73 9.41 16.61
N LEU A 188 -5.61 8.12 16.26
CA LEU A 188 -6.48 7.06 16.74
C LEU A 188 -5.91 6.31 17.96
N GLY A 189 -4.72 6.68 18.44
CA GLY A 189 -4.06 5.99 19.54
C GLY A 189 -3.68 4.54 19.22
N SER A 190 -3.50 4.22 17.93
CA SER A 190 -3.14 2.89 17.46
C SER A 190 -1.62 2.70 17.38
N PRO A 191 -1.09 1.50 17.61
CA PRO A 191 0.33 1.24 17.45
C PRO A 191 0.78 1.44 16.02
N THR A 192 2.01 1.93 15.85
CA THR A 192 2.65 2.03 14.54
C THR A 192 3.41 0.74 14.24
N PRO A 193 3.08 0.00 13.17
CA PRO A 193 3.83 -1.20 12.79
C PRO A 193 5.23 -0.83 12.27
N ARG A 194 6.11 -1.82 12.19
CA ARG A 194 7.35 -1.69 11.42
C ARG A 194 7.03 -1.66 9.93
N TYR A 195 7.73 -0.83 9.18
CA TYR A 195 7.55 -0.72 7.74
C TYR A 195 8.78 -1.21 6.97
N GLY A 196 8.55 -1.84 5.84
CA GLY A 196 9.55 -2.20 4.87
C GLY A 196 9.01 -1.99 3.44
N HIS A 197 9.66 -1.11 2.68
CA HIS A 197 9.22 -0.80 1.32
C HIS A 197 10.18 -1.41 0.30
N LEU A 198 9.70 -2.44 -0.39
CA LEU A 198 10.43 -3.16 -1.43
C LEU A 198 10.62 -2.28 -2.66
N MET A 199 11.75 -2.47 -3.34
CA MET A 199 12.04 -1.81 -4.61
C MET A 199 10.93 -2.02 -5.64
N LEU A 200 10.74 -1.04 -6.50
CA LEU A 200 9.82 -1.13 -7.63
C LEU A 200 10.52 -1.79 -8.82
N LEU A 201 9.78 -2.65 -9.51
CA LEU A 201 10.20 -3.12 -10.82
C LEU A 201 9.83 -2.05 -11.84
N THR A 202 10.82 -1.64 -12.63
CA THR A 202 10.65 -0.63 -13.68
C THR A 202 11.01 -1.21 -15.04
N GLU A 203 10.40 -0.67 -16.08
CA GLU A 203 10.76 -0.93 -17.48
C GLU A 203 12.16 -0.34 -17.78
N PRO A 204 12.78 -0.70 -18.91
CA PRO A 204 14.10 -0.14 -19.29
C PRO A 204 14.13 1.38 -19.36
N ASP A 205 13.00 2.02 -19.61
CA ASP A 205 12.84 3.47 -19.66
C ASP A 205 12.61 4.13 -18.27
N GLY A 206 12.69 3.34 -17.18
CA GLY A 206 12.54 3.81 -15.80
C GLY A 206 11.09 3.96 -15.34
N ARG A 207 10.09 3.68 -16.18
CA ARG A 207 8.68 3.72 -15.78
C ARG A 207 8.31 2.47 -14.98
N LYS A 208 7.43 2.65 -13.96
CA LYS A 208 6.92 1.53 -13.17
C LYS A 208 6.27 0.48 -14.08
N LEU A 209 6.64 -0.79 -13.86
CA LEU A 209 5.98 -1.92 -14.51
C LEU A 209 4.49 -1.92 -14.14
N ALA A 210 3.60 -1.70 -15.09
CA ALA A 210 2.17 -1.55 -14.86
C ALA A 210 1.34 -2.39 -15.82
N LYS A 211 0.16 -2.85 -15.34
CA LYS A 211 -0.81 -3.66 -16.11
C LYS A 211 -1.20 -3.05 -17.46
N SER A 212 -1.21 -1.73 -17.58
CA SER A 212 -1.62 -1.02 -18.80
C SER A 212 -0.62 -1.10 -19.96
N ARG A 213 0.57 -1.67 -19.75
CA ARG A 213 1.70 -1.60 -20.70
C ARG A 213 2.45 -2.92 -20.89
N ARG A 214 1.75 -4.05 -21.04
CA ARG A 214 2.37 -5.35 -21.36
C ARG A 214 3.15 -6.02 -20.21
N ALA A 215 2.84 -5.73 -18.94
CA ALA A 215 3.31 -6.58 -17.87
C ALA A 215 2.85 -8.01 -18.14
N VAL A 216 3.77 -8.95 -18.13
CA VAL A 216 3.45 -10.38 -18.30
C VAL A 216 2.51 -10.78 -17.18
N PRO A 217 1.30 -11.29 -17.49
CA PRO A 217 0.37 -11.72 -16.46
C PRO A 217 0.97 -12.87 -15.65
N LEU A 218 0.51 -13.02 -14.41
CA LEU A 218 0.83 -14.20 -13.63
C LEU A 218 0.18 -15.41 -14.29
N ASP A 219 0.99 -16.41 -14.58
CA ASP A 219 0.54 -17.68 -15.18
C ASP A 219 0.87 -18.84 -14.23
N ALA A 220 -0.18 -19.47 -13.73
CA ALA A 220 -0.05 -20.60 -12.82
C ALA A 220 0.63 -21.84 -13.46
N ALA A 221 0.61 -21.96 -14.78
CA ALA A 221 1.31 -23.04 -15.48
C ALA A 221 2.85 -22.93 -15.34
N VAL A 222 3.36 -21.73 -15.12
CA VAL A 222 4.80 -21.46 -14.95
C VAL A 222 5.10 -20.81 -13.60
N ALA A 223 4.28 -21.10 -12.58
CA ALA A 223 4.40 -20.51 -11.25
C ALA A 223 5.78 -20.68 -10.62
N SER A 224 6.40 -21.84 -10.79
CA SER A 224 7.77 -22.11 -10.31
C SER A 224 8.79 -21.16 -10.91
N THR A 225 8.80 -21.03 -12.23
CA THR A 225 9.72 -20.14 -12.94
C THR A 225 9.49 -18.69 -12.54
N GLN A 226 8.24 -18.24 -12.41
CA GLN A 226 7.91 -16.89 -12.01
C GLN A 226 8.31 -16.61 -10.55
N LEU A 227 8.09 -17.54 -9.61
CA LEU A 227 8.54 -17.42 -8.23
C LEU A 227 10.07 -17.36 -8.14
N TRP A 228 10.76 -18.25 -8.85
CA TRP A 228 12.23 -18.23 -8.94
C TRP A 228 12.73 -16.87 -9.44
N GLN A 229 12.11 -16.35 -10.51
CA GLN A 229 12.45 -15.06 -11.09
C GLN A 229 12.24 -13.91 -10.09
N VAL A 230 11.14 -13.92 -9.34
CA VAL A 230 10.87 -12.92 -8.29
C VAL A 230 11.92 -12.99 -7.19
N LEU A 231 12.32 -14.19 -6.76
CA LEU A 231 13.39 -14.37 -5.78
C LEU A 231 14.74 -13.82 -6.29
N ALA A 232 15.05 -14.04 -7.58
CA ALA A 232 16.23 -13.46 -8.20
C ALA A 232 16.15 -11.93 -8.29
N TRP A 233 14.99 -11.36 -8.60
CA TRP A 233 14.78 -9.91 -8.57
C TRP A 233 14.90 -9.33 -7.16
N LEU A 234 14.49 -10.08 -6.14
CA LEU A 234 14.68 -9.74 -4.73
C LEU A 234 16.11 -10.06 -4.22
N GLU A 235 17.07 -10.31 -5.12
CA GLU A 235 18.48 -10.55 -4.78
C GLU A 235 18.72 -11.75 -3.84
N GLN A 236 17.80 -12.72 -3.82
CA GLN A 236 17.90 -13.85 -2.90
C GLN A 236 18.78 -14.98 -3.43
N GLU A 237 19.25 -14.90 -4.67
CA GLU A 237 20.16 -15.88 -5.32
C GLU A 237 19.65 -17.33 -5.25
N PRO A 238 18.41 -17.59 -5.70
CA PRO A 238 17.88 -18.95 -5.67
C PRO A 238 18.70 -19.88 -6.59
N PRO A 239 18.99 -21.12 -6.15
CA PRO A 239 19.63 -22.12 -7.03
C PRO A 239 18.87 -22.29 -8.34
N ARG A 240 19.60 -22.46 -9.46
CA ARG A 240 18.98 -22.54 -10.79
C ARG A 240 18.03 -23.72 -10.95
N GLU A 241 18.31 -24.81 -10.26
CA GLU A 241 17.50 -26.03 -10.26
C GLU A 241 16.09 -25.79 -9.74
N LEU A 242 15.90 -24.79 -8.86
CA LEU A 242 14.60 -24.45 -8.32
C LEU A 242 13.66 -23.80 -9.36
N ALA A 243 14.18 -23.29 -10.47
CA ALA A 243 13.32 -22.69 -11.51
C ALA A 243 12.33 -23.69 -12.14
N ALA A 244 12.69 -24.99 -12.15
CA ALA A 244 11.83 -26.08 -12.63
C ALA A 244 11.27 -26.97 -11.50
N ALA A 245 11.58 -26.66 -10.24
CA ALA A 245 11.14 -27.43 -9.10
C ALA A 245 9.65 -27.15 -8.75
N PRO A 246 8.97 -28.05 -8.04
CA PRO A 246 7.65 -27.78 -7.53
C PRO A 246 7.60 -26.49 -6.68
N VAL A 247 6.51 -25.74 -6.76
CA VAL A 247 6.29 -24.47 -6.00
C VAL A 247 6.61 -24.65 -4.51
N LYS A 248 6.22 -25.78 -3.91
CA LYS A 248 6.52 -26.07 -2.51
C LYS A 248 8.04 -26.08 -2.24
N SER A 249 8.82 -26.69 -3.08
CA SER A 249 10.30 -26.75 -2.92
C SER A 249 10.93 -25.36 -2.97
N ILE A 250 10.36 -24.45 -3.77
CA ILE A 250 10.82 -23.06 -3.82
C ILE A 250 10.55 -22.36 -2.48
N TRP A 251 9.38 -22.54 -1.89
CA TRP A 251 9.05 -21.97 -0.59
C TRP A 251 9.85 -22.58 0.55
N ASP A 252 10.04 -23.92 0.54
CA ASP A 252 10.88 -24.62 1.52
C ASP A 252 12.32 -24.10 1.53
N TRP A 253 12.82 -23.70 0.37
CA TRP A 253 14.13 -23.06 0.26
C TRP A 253 14.08 -21.57 0.63
N ALA A 254 13.11 -20.81 0.12
CA ALA A 254 13.09 -19.36 0.21
C ALA A 254 12.85 -18.83 1.63
N ILE A 255 12.02 -19.52 2.42
CA ILE A 255 11.67 -19.07 3.77
C ILE A 255 12.89 -19.09 4.69
N PRO A 256 13.64 -20.21 4.86
CA PRO A 256 14.82 -20.23 5.72
C PRO A 256 15.99 -19.42 5.19
N ASN A 257 16.08 -19.22 3.86
CA ASN A 257 17.15 -18.47 3.21
C ASN A 257 16.81 -17.00 2.95
N TRP A 258 15.73 -16.48 3.53
CA TRP A 258 15.34 -15.08 3.37
C TRP A 258 16.39 -14.13 3.96
N ARG A 259 16.92 -13.22 3.13
CA ARG A 259 17.96 -12.25 3.48
C ARG A 259 17.45 -10.83 3.19
N PRO A 260 16.72 -10.22 4.12
CA PRO A 260 16.14 -8.88 3.95
C PRO A 260 17.22 -7.80 3.76
N GLU A 261 18.41 -7.94 4.36
CA GLU A 261 19.53 -7.02 4.25
C GLU A 261 20.01 -6.78 2.82
N ARG A 262 19.76 -7.71 1.92
CA ARG A 262 20.10 -7.58 0.48
C ARG A 262 19.25 -6.55 -0.26
N LEU A 263 18.13 -6.13 0.36
CA LEU A 263 17.19 -5.18 -0.22
C LEU A 263 17.44 -3.74 0.25
N GLU A 264 18.35 -3.54 1.20
CA GLU A 264 18.63 -2.24 1.78
C GLU A 264 19.11 -1.21 0.73
N GLY A 265 18.54 0.00 0.78
CA GLY A 265 18.88 1.11 -0.10
C GLY A 265 18.42 0.97 -1.56
N ARG A 266 17.73 -0.10 -1.91
CA ARG A 266 17.27 -0.34 -3.28
C ARG A 266 15.87 0.20 -3.48
N ARG A 267 15.74 1.25 -4.28
CA ARG A 267 14.44 1.89 -4.59
C ARG A 267 13.78 1.32 -5.83
N GLU A 268 14.57 0.94 -6.83
CA GLU A 268 14.08 0.41 -8.09
C GLU A 268 15.00 -0.68 -8.64
N ARG A 269 14.44 -1.58 -9.43
CA ARG A 269 15.16 -2.51 -10.28
C ARG A 269 14.64 -2.38 -11.70
N ARG A 270 15.51 -1.99 -12.62
CA ARG A 270 15.20 -1.98 -14.06
C ARG A 270 15.23 -3.39 -14.59
N LEU A 271 14.16 -3.78 -15.24
CA LEU A 271 14.09 -5.03 -15.96
C LEU A 271 14.76 -4.84 -17.33
N GLU A 272 15.63 -5.77 -17.72
CA GLU A 272 16.14 -5.79 -19.08
C GLU A 272 14.99 -6.04 -20.05
N ALA A 273 15.07 -5.43 -21.25
CA ALA A 273 14.12 -5.72 -22.30
C ALA A 273 14.21 -7.22 -22.63
N GLY A 274 13.19 -7.99 -22.26
CA GLY A 274 13.08 -9.37 -22.71
C GLY A 274 13.08 -9.43 -24.24
N PRO A 275 13.51 -10.52 -24.87
CA PRO A 275 13.38 -10.69 -26.29
C PRO A 275 11.92 -10.44 -26.67
N ALA A 276 11.71 -9.61 -27.71
CA ALA A 276 10.36 -9.34 -28.22
C ALA A 276 9.66 -10.68 -28.51
N PRO A 277 8.38 -10.85 -28.12
CA PRO A 277 7.65 -12.05 -28.52
C PRO A 277 7.66 -12.14 -30.03
N ALA A 278 8.10 -13.30 -30.54
CA ALA A 278 8.13 -13.62 -31.96
C ALA A 278 6.71 -13.66 -32.54
#